data_bc06923d6ea794e827d63e61ce4655ce
#
_entry.id   bc06923d6ea794e827d63e61ce4655ce
#
_cell.length_a   1.000
_cell.length_b   1.000
_cell.length_c   1.000
_cell.angle_alpha   90.00
_cell.angle_beta   90.00
_cell.angle_gamma   90.00
#
_symmetry.space_group_name_H-M   'P 1'
#
loop_
_entity.id
_entity.type
_entity.pdbx_description
1 polymer ?
#
loop_
_entity_poly.entity_id
_entity_poly.type
_entity_poly.pdbx_seq_one_letter_code
_entity_poly.pdbx_strand_id
1 'polypeptide(L)'
;QTALGLPAPRASWQPAAFGENLSGLGLTEAQACIGDVYRLGAALVQISQPRSPCFKLNQRFGYSHLSQVMQLTGRCGWLLRVLEEGRVDPVDALLLMDRPYPELTVKRTADILFNQARHEGDLQLLLEKPALSPNWRQHAAHWLEHGVVADWRRRLLGPAEFQLPPKA
;
A
#
# COMPACT_ATOMS: atom_id res chain seq x y z
N GLN A 1 -9.31 -21.49 -15.24
CA GLN A 1 -10.11 -20.26 -15.17
C GLN A 1 -10.26 -19.90 -13.70
N THR A 2 -9.88 -18.66 -13.33
CA THR A 2 -10.13 -18.14 -12.00
C THR A 2 -11.65 -17.93 -11.82
N ALA A 3 -12.17 -17.95 -10.60
CA ALA A 3 -13.61 -17.75 -10.29
C ALA A 3 -14.18 -16.43 -10.87
N LEU A 4 -13.35 -15.54 -11.39
CA LEU A 4 -13.72 -14.27 -12.03
C LEU A 4 -13.64 -14.32 -13.56
N GLY A 5 -13.45 -15.48 -14.18
CA GLY A 5 -13.32 -15.59 -15.65
C GLY A 5 -12.08 -14.93 -16.25
N LEU A 6 -11.14 -14.50 -15.41
CA LEU A 6 -9.88 -13.90 -15.86
C LEU A 6 -8.94 -14.99 -16.39
N PRO A 7 -8.09 -14.69 -17.39
CA PRO A 7 -7.06 -15.62 -17.83
C PRO A 7 -6.10 -15.95 -16.70
N ALA A 8 -5.47 -17.13 -16.80
CA ALA A 8 -4.44 -17.50 -15.82
C ALA A 8 -3.34 -16.43 -15.75
N PRO A 9 -2.91 -16.03 -14.53
CA PRO A 9 -1.86 -15.04 -14.39
C PRO A 9 -0.53 -15.57 -14.93
N ARG A 10 0.32 -14.69 -15.45
CA ARG A 10 1.68 -15.03 -15.90
C ARG A 10 2.59 -15.44 -14.74
N ALA A 11 2.33 -14.93 -13.54
CA ALA A 11 3.00 -15.32 -12.30
C ALA A 11 1.99 -15.97 -11.35
N SER A 12 2.44 -16.94 -10.55
CA SER A 12 1.58 -17.58 -9.54
C SER A 12 1.29 -16.63 -8.37
N TRP A 13 0.09 -16.76 -7.80
CA TRP A 13 -0.35 -16.04 -6.60
C TRP A 13 0.20 -16.75 -5.34
N GLN A 14 1.45 -16.51 -5.01
CA GLN A 14 2.13 -17.12 -3.87
C GLN A 14 2.91 -16.05 -3.10
N PRO A 15 3.34 -16.31 -1.86
CA PRO A 15 4.21 -15.39 -1.13
C PRO A 15 5.40 -14.91 -1.96
N ALA A 16 5.78 -13.65 -1.79
CA ALA A 16 6.77 -12.89 -2.56
C ALA A 16 6.38 -12.56 -4.02
N ALA A 17 5.19 -12.96 -4.49
CA ALA A 17 4.78 -12.68 -5.87
C ALA A 17 4.62 -11.17 -6.17
N PHE A 18 4.28 -10.37 -5.18
CA PHE A 18 4.17 -8.92 -5.29
C PHE A 18 5.48 -8.18 -4.98
N GLY A 19 6.57 -8.91 -4.69
CA GLY A 19 7.86 -8.37 -4.28
C GLY A 19 7.86 -7.90 -2.82
N GLU A 20 6.99 -8.48 -2.01
CA GLU A 20 6.97 -8.25 -0.56
C GLU A 20 8.07 -9.05 0.13
N ASN A 21 8.65 -8.48 1.18
CA ASN A 21 9.65 -9.13 2.03
C ASN A 21 8.98 -10.00 3.10
N LEU A 22 7.77 -9.61 3.52
CA LEU A 22 7.00 -10.31 4.55
C LEU A 22 5.62 -10.64 4.00
N SER A 23 5.21 -11.89 4.13
CA SER A 23 3.86 -12.37 3.81
C SER A 23 3.26 -12.94 5.08
N GLY A 24 2.25 -12.26 5.62
CA GLY A 24 1.55 -12.67 6.85
C GLY A 24 0.11 -13.09 6.58
N LEU A 25 -0.48 -13.78 7.53
CA LEU A 25 -1.89 -14.16 7.55
C LEU A 25 -2.63 -13.41 8.67
N GLY A 26 -3.92 -13.15 8.47
CA GLY A 26 -4.81 -12.65 9.52
C GLY A 26 -4.82 -11.14 9.73
N LEU A 27 -3.91 -10.37 9.12
CA LEU A 27 -3.89 -8.91 9.20
C LEU A 27 -4.09 -8.30 7.81
N THR A 28 -5.04 -7.38 7.70
CA THR A 28 -5.39 -6.71 6.44
C THR A 28 -5.24 -5.20 6.55
N GLU A 29 -5.26 -4.51 5.41
CA GLU A 29 -5.19 -3.04 5.34
C GLU A 29 -6.35 -2.32 6.06
N ALA A 30 -7.47 -3.00 6.27
CA ALA A 30 -8.60 -2.47 7.05
C ALA A 30 -8.40 -2.57 8.57
N GLN A 31 -7.41 -3.34 9.03
CA GLN A 31 -7.15 -3.61 10.45
C GLN A 31 -5.82 -3.01 10.91
N ALA A 32 -4.81 -3.01 10.04
CA ALA A 32 -3.51 -2.40 10.29
C ALA A 32 -3.62 -0.88 10.22
N CYS A 33 -3.01 -0.16 11.17
CA CYS A 33 -3.06 1.31 11.23
C CYS A 33 -1.67 1.92 11.02
N ILE A 34 -1.64 3.11 10.44
CA ILE A 34 -0.40 3.90 10.37
C ILE A 34 0.10 4.16 11.78
N GLY A 35 1.40 3.96 11.98
CA GLY A 35 2.02 4.12 13.30
C GLY A 35 1.95 2.88 14.19
N ASP A 36 1.17 1.85 13.83
CA ASP A 36 1.21 0.58 14.57
C ASP A 36 2.65 0.10 14.72
N VAL A 37 3.03 -0.20 15.94
CA VAL A 37 4.34 -0.76 16.28
C VAL A 37 4.19 -2.23 16.59
N TYR A 38 4.99 -3.05 15.95
CA TYR A 38 4.98 -4.50 16.14
C TYR A 38 6.34 -5.01 16.56
N ARG A 39 6.34 -5.98 17.48
CA ARG A 39 7.47 -6.88 17.70
C ARG A 39 7.39 -8.01 16.67
N LEU A 40 8.48 -8.23 15.94
CA LEU A 40 8.65 -9.34 15.01
C LEU A 40 10.00 -9.99 15.29
N GLY A 41 9.98 -11.16 15.94
CA GLY A 41 11.19 -11.76 16.47
C GLY A 41 11.91 -10.79 17.43
N ALA A 42 13.20 -10.54 17.20
CA ALA A 42 13.96 -9.56 17.96
C ALA A 42 13.83 -8.11 17.45
N ALA A 43 13.24 -7.89 16.26
CA ALA A 43 13.09 -6.57 15.68
C ALA A 43 11.85 -5.83 16.18
N LEU A 44 11.89 -4.50 16.17
CA LEU A 44 10.74 -3.62 16.37
C LEU A 44 10.49 -2.84 15.07
N VAL A 45 9.27 -2.94 14.55
CA VAL A 45 8.90 -2.36 13.25
C VAL A 45 7.64 -1.52 13.36
N GLN A 46 7.53 -0.47 12.54
CA GLN A 46 6.39 0.44 12.54
C GLN A 46 5.78 0.55 11.16
N ILE A 47 4.46 0.49 11.04
CA ILE A 47 3.75 0.78 9.79
C ILE A 47 3.89 2.27 9.47
N SER A 48 4.54 2.56 8.34
CA SER A 48 4.89 3.93 7.95
C SER A 48 4.07 4.49 6.80
N GLN A 49 3.54 3.64 5.92
CA GLN A 49 2.71 4.07 4.79
C GLN A 49 2.04 2.88 4.09
N PRO A 50 0.90 3.10 3.39
CA PRO A 50 0.40 2.16 2.40
C PRO A 50 1.40 1.98 1.27
N ARG A 51 1.47 0.80 0.68
CA ARG A 51 2.23 0.59 -0.54
C ARG A 51 1.51 1.25 -1.72
N SER A 52 2.24 1.91 -2.60
CA SER A 52 1.74 2.46 -3.84
C SER A 52 1.91 1.44 -4.98
N PRO A 53 0.83 0.80 -5.47
CA PRO A 53 0.94 -0.17 -6.56
C PRO A 53 1.39 0.50 -7.85
N CYS A 54 2.08 -0.23 -8.74
CA CYS A 54 2.58 0.32 -9.98
C CYS A 54 2.42 -0.65 -11.16
N PHE A 55 2.57 -0.16 -12.38
CA PHE A 55 2.40 -0.89 -13.64
C PHE A 55 3.26 -2.15 -13.78
N LYS A 56 4.38 -2.24 -13.04
CA LYS A 56 5.23 -3.45 -13.04
C LYS A 56 4.44 -4.69 -12.58
N LEU A 57 3.44 -4.52 -11.72
CA LEU A 57 2.54 -5.59 -11.31
C LEU A 57 1.62 -6.01 -12.48
N ASN A 58 1.17 -5.06 -13.30
CA ASN A 58 0.37 -5.36 -14.49
C ASN A 58 1.15 -6.27 -15.42
N GLN A 59 2.42 -5.94 -15.68
CA GLN A 59 3.30 -6.73 -16.54
C GLN A 59 3.60 -8.11 -15.94
N ARG A 60 3.95 -8.14 -14.65
CA ARG A 60 4.31 -9.39 -13.96
C ARG A 60 3.17 -10.41 -13.99
N PHE A 61 1.95 -9.98 -13.75
CA PHE A 61 0.79 -10.86 -13.69
C PHE A 61 0.03 -10.95 -15.02
N GLY A 62 0.33 -10.11 -15.99
CA GLY A 62 -0.36 -10.08 -17.28
C GLY A 62 -1.77 -9.48 -17.24
N TYR A 63 -2.08 -8.67 -16.22
CA TYR A 63 -3.36 -7.97 -16.08
C TYR A 63 -3.16 -6.47 -16.20
N SER A 64 -3.65 -5.87 -17.30
CA SER A 64 -3.42 -4.45 -17.65
C SER A 64 -3.86 -3.45 -16.58
N HIS A 65 -4.81 -3.80 -15.73
CA HIS A 65 -5.39 -2.91 -14.73
C HIS A 65 -5.17 -3.37 -13.28
N LEU A 66 -4.29 -4.35 -13.01
CA LEU A 66 -4.08 -4.89 -11.67
C LEU A 66 -3.71 -3.80 -10.66
N SER A 67 -2.77 -2.93 -11.02
CA SER A 67 -2.34 -1.82 -10.16
C SER A 67 -3.48 -0.84 -9.84
N GLN A 68 -4.37 -0.58 -10.81
CA GLN A 68 -5.54 0.26 -10.61
C GLN A 68 -6.55 -0.40 -9.66
N VAL A 69 -6.83 -1.70 -9.85
CA VAL A 69 -7.70 -2.46 -8.96
C VAL A 69 -7.16 -2.49 -7.54
N MET A 70 -5.85 -2.71 -7.37
CA MET A 70 -5.20 -2.68 -6.06
C MET A 70 -5.33 -1.30 -5.40
N GLN A 71 -5.14 -0.22 -6.16
CA GLN A 71 -5.31 1.14 -5.64
C GLN A 71 -6.76 1.41 -5.23
N LEU A 72 -7.73 1.10 -6.09
CA LEU A 72 -9.17 1.32 -5.83
C LEU A 72 -9.69 0.52 -4.63
N THR A 73 -9.22 -0.70 -4.47
CA THR A 73 -9.64 -1.56 -3.35
C THR A 73 -8.88 -1.28 -2.05
N GLY A 74 -7.75 -0.56 -2.11
CA GLY A 74 -6.84 -0.34 -1.00
C GLY A 74 -6.05 -1.59 -0.60
N ARG A 75 -6.17 -2.71 -1.33
CA ARG A 75 -5.46 -3.97 -1.06
C ARG A 75 -4.08 -3.97 -1.71
N CYS A 76 -3.16 -3.26 -1.09
CA CYS A 76 -1.82 -3.05 -1.66
C CYS A 76 -0.68 -3.39 -0.69
N GLY A 77 -0.99 -3.74 0.56
CA GLY A 77 0.00 -3.91 1.61
C GLY A 77 0.53 -2.56 2.12
N TRP A 78 1.55 -2.63 2.93
CA TRP A 78 2.17 -1.45 3.56
C TRP A 78 3.68 -1.58 3.65
N LEU A 79 4.34 -0.47 3.97
CA LEU A 79 5.77 -0.44 4.26
C LEU A 79 6.00 -0.31 5.75
N LEU A 80 7.03 -1.02 6.21
CA LEU A 80 7.49 -0.98 7.60
C LEU A 80 8.77 -0.14 7.70
N ARG A 81 8.87 0.63 8.75
CA ARG A 81 10.10 1.26 9.22
C ARG A 81 10.66 0.40 10.33
N VAL A 82 11.96 0.07 10.28
CA VAL A 82 12.63 -0.60 11.37
C VAL A 82 12.96 0.45 12.44
N LEU A 83 12.45 0.23 13.65
CA LEU A 83 12.75 1.07 14.83
C LEU A 83 13.92 0.50 15.62
N GLU A 84 13.94 -0.85 15.76
CA GLU A 84 15.04 -1.59 16.36
C GLU A 84 15.39 -2.76 15.46
N GLU A 85 16.66 -2.89 15.14
CA GLU A 85 17.15 -4.02 14.34
C GLU A 85 17.13 -5.31 15.18
N GLY A 86 16.88 -6.43 14.52
CA GLY A 86 16.89 -7.72 15.18
C GLY A 86 16.66 -8.87 14.20
N ARG A 87 17.05 -10.05 14.64
CA ARG A 87 16.82 -11.28 13.87
C ARG A 87 15.33 -11.58 13.80
N VAL A 88 14.88 -11.96 12.62
CA VAL A 88 13.50 -12.37 12.31
C VAL A 88 13.54 -13.73 11.62
N ASP A 89 12.72 -14.65 12.09
CA ASP A 89 12.55 -15.97 11.49
C ASP A 89 11.12 -16.13 10.92
N PRO A 90 10.92 -17.00 9.90
CA PRO A 90 9.61 -17.16 9.24
C PRO A 90 8.47 -17.61 10.16
N VAL A 91 8.79 -18.15 11.32
CA VAL A 91 7.80 -18.64 12.32
C VAL A 91 7.45 -17.57 13.35
N ASP A 92 8.11 -16.40 13.32
CA ASP A 92 7.87 -15.34 14.29
C ASP A 92 6.49 -14.71 14.09
N ALA A 93 5.76 -14.53 15.18
CA ALA A 93 4.49 -13.83 15.17
C ALA A 93 4.70 -12.32 15.14
N LEU A 94 3.81 -11.62 14.44
CA LEU A 94 3.73 -10.17 14.46
C LEU A 94 2.86 -9.74 15.66
N LEU A 95 3.49 -9.25 16.73
CA LEU A 95 2.82 -8.89 17.99
C LEU A 95 2.64 -7.38 18.08
N LEU A 96 1.39 -6.91 18.12
CA LEU A 96 1.09 -5.49 18.27
C LEU A 96 1.52 -5.00 19.65
N MET A 97 2.40 -4.00 19.67
CA MET A 97 2.94 -3.38 20.90
C MET A 97 2.29 -2.03 21.18
N ASP A 98 2.00 -1.25 20.14
CA ASP A 98 1.41 0.08 20.27
C ASP A 98 0.57 0.42 19.04
N ARG A 99 -0.53 1.18 19.23
CA ARG A 99 -1.42 1.69 18.17
C ARG A 99 -1.80 3.14 18.46
N PRO A 100 -0.97 4.10 18.03
CA PRO A 100 -1.20 5.51 18.33
C PRO A 100 -2.37 6.13 17.56
N TYR A 101 -2.74 5.59 16.38
CA TYR A 101 -3.76 6.18 15.50
C TYR A 101 -4.77 5.12 15.01
N PRO A 102 -5.65 4.63 15.90
CA PRO A 102 -6.61 3.56 15.56
C PRO A 102 -7.60 3.97 14.46
N GLU A 103 -7.83 5.27 14.30
CA GLU A 103 -8.69 5.84 13.26
C GLU A 103 -8.05 5.83 11.86
N LEU A 104 -6.72 5.68 11.76
CA LEU A 104 -5.98 5.84 10.51
C LEU A 104 -5.48 4.49 9.99
N THR A 105 -6.42 3.64 9.54
CA THR A 105 -6.06 2.36 8.93
C THR A 105 -5.25 2.57 7.64
N VAL A 106 -4.45 1.58 7.26
CA VAL A 106 -3.71 1.56 5.98
C VAL A 106 -4.67 1.79 4.82
N LYS A 107 -5.85 1.13 4.85
CA LYS A 107 -6.88 1.31 3.82
C LYS A 107 -7.41 2.74 3.80
N ARG A 108 -7.81 3.31 4.95
CA ARG A 108 -8.30 4.70 5.03
C ARG A 108 -7.26 5.69 4.54
N THR A 109 -5.99 5.51 4.92
CA THR A 109 -4.89 6.36 4.47
C THR A 109 -4.73 6.32 2.96
N ALA A 110 -4.80 5.14 2.34
CA ALA A 110 -4.76 4.99 0.89
C ALA A 110 -5.97 5.64 0.21
N ASP A 111 -7.18 5.46 0.76
CA ASP A 111 -8.41 6.04 0.23
C ASP A 111 -8.36 7.57 0.24
N ILE A 112 -7.88 8.20 1.30
CA ILE A 112 -7.75 9.67 1.40
C ILE A 112 -6.93 10.24 0.24
N LEU A 113 -5.78 9.65 -0.07
CA LEU A 113 -4.91 10.18 -1.13
C LEU A 113 -5.29 9.74 -2.55
N PHE A 114 -5.91 8.57 -2.70
CA PHE A 114 -6.08 7.98 -4.02
C PHE A 114 -7.52 7.97 -4.52
N ASN A 115 -8.50 7.79 -3.64
CA ASN A 115 -9.84 7.38 -4.03
C ASN A 115 -10.96 8.30 -3.57
N GLN A 116 -10.69 9.23 -2.65
CA GLN A 116 -11.72 10.13 -2.11
C GLN A 116 -11.70 11.50 -2.79
N ALA A 117 -12.86 12.17 -2.75
CA ALA A 117 -12.91 13.60 -3.02
C ALA A 117 -12.10 14.35 -1.95
N ARG A 118 -11.53 15.49 -2.33
CA ARG A 118 -10.76 16.33 -1.41
C ARG A 118 -11.59 16.71 -0.18
N HIS A 119 -11.15 16.25 0.97
CA HIS A 119 -11.60 16.69 2.28
C HIS A 119 -10.40 17.28 3.03
N GLU A 120 -10.43 18.59 3.28
CA GLU A 120 -9.30 19.30 3.91
C GLU A 120 -8.95 18.72 5.28
N GLY A 121 -9.96 18.35 6.09
CA GLY A 121 -9.75 17.74 7.40
C GLY A 121 -9.03 16.39 7.32
N ASP A 122 -9.33 15.55 6.32
CA ASP A 122 -8.63 14.28 6.13
C ASP A 122 -7.18 14.48 5.68
N LEU A 123 -6.92 15.45 4.81
CA LEU A 123 -5.55 15.79 4.40
C LEU A 123 -4.75 16.38 5.57
N GLN A 124 -5.37 17.26 6.38
CA GLN A 124 -4.75 17.80 7.58
C GLN A 124 -4.42 16.69 8.59
N LEU A 125 -5.34 15.73 8.78
CA LEU A 125 -5.10 14.56 9.62
C LEU A 125 -3.82 13.81 9.22
N LEU A 126 -3.57 13.62 7.91
CA LEU A 126 -2.34 12.96 7.44
C LEU A 126 -1.08 13.77 7.78
N LEU A 127 -1.15 15.10 7.71
CA LEU A 127 0.00 15.98 8.02
C LEU A 127 0.40 15.93 9.48
N GLU A 128 -0.57 15.76 10.37
CA GLU A 128 -0.37 15.74 11.82
C GLU A 128 0.24 14.43 12.33
N LYS A 129 0.35 13.39 11.50
CA LYS A 129 0.84 12.08 11.94
C LYS A 129 2.32 11.87 11.59
N PRO A 130 3.24 12.05 12.55
CA PRO A 130 4.69 11.93 12.30
C PRO A 130 5.11 10.50 11.92
N ALA A 131 4.35 9.47 12.30
CA ALA A 131 4.60 8.10 11.89
C ALA A 131 4.39 7.88 10.38
N LEU A 132 3.49 8.66 9.74
CA LEU A 132 3.31 8.62 8.29
C LEU A 132 4.58 9.12 7.59
N SER A 133 4.99 8.44 6.53
CA SER A 133 6.23 8.76 5.82
C SER A 133 6.24 10.20 5.28
N PRO A 134 7.42 10.85 5.19
CA PRO A 134 7.55 12.20 4.65
C PRO A 134 6.95 12.34 3.24
N ASN A 135 7.17 11.35 2.38
CA ASN A 135 6.65 11.36 1.00
C ASN A 135 5.11 11.41 0.97
N TRP A 136 4.43 10.64 1.82
CA TRP A 136 2.97 10.64 1.89
C TRP A 136 2.44 11.96 2.46
N ARG A 137 3.10 12.51 3.47
CA ARG A 137 2.76 13.83 4.01
C ARG A 137 2.96 14.94 2.96
N GLN A 138 4.03 14.88 2.15
CA GLN A 138 4.24 15.83 1.05
C GLN A 138 3.13 15.77 -0.01
N HIS A 139 2.63 14.58 -0.36
CA HIS A 139 1.48 14.46 -1.26
C HIS A 139 0.21 15.10 -0.68
N ALA A 140 -0.06 14.90 0.61
CA ALA A 140 -1.19 15.53 1.28
C ALA A 140 -1.04 17.07 1.33
N ALA A 141 0.15 17.57 1.67
CA ALA A 141 0.45 19.01 1.68
C ALA A 141 0.28 19.64 0.28
N HIS A 142 0.84 19.02 -0.73
CA HIS A 142 0.70 19.49 -2.12
C HIS A 142 -0.77 19.55 -2.56
N TRP A 143 -1.57 18.55 -2.21
CA TRP A 143 -3.00 18.58 -2.53
C TRP A 143 -3.76 19.67 -1.78
N LEU A 144 -3.45 19.92 -0.51
CA LEU A 144 -4.02 21.03 0.25
C LEU A 144 -3.69 22.37 -0.38
N GLU A 145 -2.43 22.59 -0.74
CA GLU A 145 -1.92 23.86 -1.26
C GLU A 145 -2.45 24.16 -2.67
N HIS A 146 -2.44 23.17 -3.57
CA HIS A 146 -2.70 23.40 -5.00
C HIS A 146 -4.08 22.96 -5.47
N GLY A 147 -4.85 22.25 -4.64
CA GLY A 147 -6.18 21.73 -5.01
C GLY A 147 -6.17 20.61 -6.05
N VAL A 148 -4.99 20.09 -6.39
CA VAL A 148 -4.80 19.04 -7.40
C VAL A 148 -4.13 17.81 -6.79
N VAL A 149 -4.68 16.64 -7.12
CA VAL A 149 -4.04 15.36 -6.82
C VAL A 149 -2.97 15.07 -7.87
N ALA A 150 -1.90 14.41 -7.46
CA ALA A 150 -0.88 13.97 -8.39
C ALA A 150 -1.47 13.05 -9.49
N ASP A 151 -0.96 13.19 -10.72
CA ASP A 151 -1.34 12.28 -11.81
C ASP A 151 -0.71 10.89 -11.60
N TRP A 152 -1.52 9.95 -11.14
CA TRP A 152 -1.10 8.58 -10.90
C TRP A 152 -1.01 7.71 -12.17
N ARG A 153 -1.46 8.20 -13.32
CA ARG A 153 -1.53 7.40 -14.56
C ARG A 153 -0.20 6.81 -14.95
N ARG A 154 0.88 7.59 -14.95
CA ARG A 154 2.22 7.09 -15.27
C ARG A 154 2.67 5.96 -14.32
N ARG A 155 2.33 6.05 -13.03
CA ARG A 155 2.66 5.00 -12.06
C ARG A 155 1.80 3.76 -12.25
N LEU A 156 0.50 3.93 -12.54
CA LEU A 156 -0.46 2.82 -12.62
C LEU A 156 -0.43 2.11 -13.98
N LEU A 157 -0.25 2.84 -15.07
CA LEU A 157 -0.30 2.31 -16.43
C LEU A 157 1.09 2.14 -17.05
N GLY A 158 2.09 2.84 -16.53
CA GLY A 158 3.41 2.93 -17.13
C GLY A 158 3.47 3.89 -18.30
N PRO A 159 4.67 4.14 -18.84
CA PRO A 159 4.84 4.83 -20.11
C PRO A 159 4.22 4.00 -21.25
N ALA A 160 3.90 4.64 -22.38
CA ALA A 160 3.11 4.04 -23.46
C ALA A 160 3.71 2.70 -23.99
N GLU A 161 5.02 2.60 -24.05
CA GLU A 161 5.75 1.40 -24.47
C GLU A 161 5.60 0.19 -23.54
N PHE A 162 5.14 0.42 -22.30
CA PHE A 162 4.91 -0.63 -21.28
C PHE A 162 3.43 -0.95 -21.06
N GLN A 163 2.54 -0.25 -21.76
CA GLN A 163 1.12 -0.55 -21.66
C GLN A 163 0.82 -1.86 -22.40
N LEU A 164 0.12 -2.77 -21.72
CA LEU A 164 -0.37 -3.97 -22.35
C LEU A 164 -1.41 -3.58 -23.40
N PRO A 165 -1.38 -4.17 -24.61
CA PRO A 165 -2.38 -3.88 -25.62
C PRO A 165 -3.78 -4.18 -25.09
N PRO A 166 -4.81 -3.42 -25.50
CA PRO A 166 -6.18 -3.75 -25.18
C PRO A 166 -6.45 -5.19 -25.69
N LYS A 167 -7.11 -5.98 -24.87
CA LYS A 167 -7.56 -7.31 -25.31
C LYS A 167 -8.63 -7.12 -26.35
N ALA A 168 -8.40 -7.73 -27.52
CA ALA A 168 -9.43 -7.91 -28.54
C ALA A 168 -10.59 -8.77 -28.00
#